data_9cbe755c7173c9edbd4a2e8c6b0d7987
#
_entry.id   9cbe755c7173c9edbd4a2e8c6b0d7987
#
_cell.length_a   1.000
_cell.length_b   1.000
_cell.length_c   1.000
_cell.angle_alpha   90.00
_cell.angle_beta   90.00
_cell.angle_gamma   90.00
#
_symmetry.space_group_name_H-M   'P 1'
#
loop_
_entity.id
_entity.type
_entity.pdbx_description
1 polymer ?
#
loop_
_entity_poly.entity_id
_entity_poly.type
_entity_poly.pdbx_seq_one_letter_code
_entity_poly.pdbx_strand_id
1 'polypeptide(L)'
;MSGSCGRAQTGEVAVKSRLPHRPRPTADALVALRVLSAGAVHSTVTRRTEGFSKASGHQVEYAFGTVGAVLARLEAGESPDLIILTPAAIDRLIDGGSVVRGSRVDLGTVGAGLAVRHGAPKPDIGSLAAFRQTMLDAKSVAYGDPSKGASSGIHLAKVLEQLGIADRINGKGVLRPSGFAVMEALAGGEAEIGITQISEILASEGVELAGRLPMELRGNTTYSAALMTKAAAPEAAKALIAYLTTPAAQAAFTAAGFDPPDGE
;
A
#
# COMPACT_ATOMS: atom_id res chain seq x y z
N MET A 1 -30.17 -29.60 -65.51
CA MET A 1 -28.90 -29.93 -64.83
C MET A 1 -28.82 -29.08 -63.60
N SER A 2 -29.04 -29.73 -62.50
CA SER A 2 -29.17 -29.19 -61.13
C SER A 2 -27.82 -28.88 -60.52
N GLY A 3 -27.68 -27.68 -59.93
CA GLY A 3 -26.53 -27.27 -59.14
C GLY A 3 -27.02 -26.75 -57.80
N SER A 4 -26.92 -27.60 -56.76
CA SER A 4 -27.27 -27.34 -55.39
C SER A 4 -26.25 -26.39 -54.75
N CYS A 5 -26.72 -25.28 -54.19
CA CYS A 5 -25.94 -24.34 -53.42
C CYS A 5 -26.02 -24.72 -51.94
N GLY A 6 -24.93 -25.27 -51.41
CA GLY A 6 -24.81 -25.62 -49.99
C GLY A 6 -24.54 -24.39 -49.14
N ARG A 7 -25.41 -24.07 -48.19
CA ARG A 7 -25.19 -23.07 -47.13
C ARG A 7 -24.22 -23.63 -46.11
N ALA A 8 -23.09 -22.98 -45.92
CA ALA A 8 -22.21 -23.21 -44.78
C ALA A 8 -22.81 -22.53 -43.53
N GLN A 9 -23.13 -23.32 -42.52
CA GLN A 9 -23.48 -22.85 -41.17
C GLN A 9 -22.18 -22.58 -40.42
N THR A 10 -21.92 -21.32 -40.16
CA THR A 10 -20.87 -20.92 -39.17
C THR A 10 -21.41 -21.10 -37.78
N GLY A 11 -21.02 -22.19 -37.14
CA GLY A 11 -21.27 -22.42 -35.72
C GLY A 11 -20.36 -21.55 -34.87
N GLU A 12 -20.93 -20.55 -34.24
CA GLU A 12 -20.28 -19.70 -33.25
C GLU A 12 -20.18 -20.49 -31.92
N VAL A 13 -18.99 -21.05 -31.63
CA VAL A 13 -18.71 -21.74 -30.37
C VAL A 13 -18.38 -20.66 -29.32
N ALA A 14 -19.39 -20.23 -28.57
CA ALA A 14 -19.21 -19.41 -27.39
C ALA A 14 -18.54 -20.23 -26.29
N VAL A 15 -17.21 -20.11 -26.17
CA VAL A 15 -16.46 -20.64 -25.03
C VAL A 15 -16.72 -19.76 -23.81
N LYS A 16 -17.76 -20.09 -23.05
CA LYS A 16 -17.96 -19.57 -21.69
C LYS A 16 -16.93 -20.23 -20.77
N SER A 17 -15.78 -19.63 -20.59
CA SER A 17 -14.84 -20.01 -19.53
C SER A 17 -15.42 -19.60 -18.18
N ARG A 18 -16.24 -20.47 -17.60
CA ARG A 18 -16.57 -20.40 -16.17
C ARG A 18 -15.33 -20.86 -15.42
N LEU A 19 -14.68 -19.94 -14.67
CA LEU A 19 -13.71 -20.31 -13.66
C LEU A 19 -14.39 -21.28 -12.68
N PRO A 20 -13.74 -22.40 -12.30
CA PRO A 20 -14.34 -23.37 -11.40
C PRO A 20 -14.67 -22.72 -10.06
N HIS A 21 -15.91 -22.90 -9.63
CA HIS A 21 -16.35 -22.52 -8.28
C HIS A 21 -15.53 -23.29 -7.26
N ARG A 22 -14.66 -22.59 -6.52
CA ARG A 22 -13.88 -23.20 -5.44
C ARG A 22 -14.84 -23.52 -4.29
N PRO A 23 -14.94 -24.75 -3.80
CA PRO A 23 -15.79 -25.07 -2.66
C PRO A 23 -15.33 -24.26 -1.44
N ARG A 24 -16.27 -23.77 -0.64
CA ARG A 24 -15.94 -23.12 0.65
C ARG A 24 -15.29 -24.17 1.55
N PRO A 25 -14.09 -23.90 2.09
CA PRO A 25 -13.48 -24.80 3.06
C PRO A 25 -14.35 -24.88 4.32
N THR A 26 -14.34 -26.04 4.97
CA THR A 26 -14.93 -26.22 6.31
C THR A 26 -14.17 -25.34 7.31
N ALA A 27 -14.78 -24.93 8.43
CA ALA A 27 -14.22 -23.99 9.40
C ALA A 27 -12.82 -24.38 9.93
N ASP A 28 -12.45 -25.65 9.88
CA ASP A 28 -11.16 -26.20 10.33
C ASP A 28 -10.18 -26.51 9.18
N ALA A 29 -10.51 -26.18 7.93
CA ALA A 29 -9.62 -26.46 6.81
C ALA A 29 -8.49 -25.42 6.76
N LEU A 30 -7.23 -25.88 6.67
CA LEU A 30 -6.08 -25.01 6.43
C LEU A 30 -6.24 -24.35 5.06
N VAL A 31 -6.13 -23.02 5.04
CA VAL A 31 -6.34 -22.22 3.82
C VAL A 31 -5.15 -21.30 3.56
N ALA A 32 -4.93 -20.98 2.29
CA ALA A 32 -4.06 -19.90 1.88
C ALA A 32 -4.92 -18.63 1.69
N LEU A 33 -4.78 -17.67 2.60
CA LEU A 33 -5.43 -16.37 2.51
C LEU A 33 -4.69 -15.49 1.50
N ARG A 34 -5.42 -14.86 0.61
CA ARG A 34 -4.86 -13.88 -0.34
C ARG A 34 -5.16 -12.47 0.14
N VAL A 35 -4.12 -11.68 0.32
CA VAL A 35 -4.21 -10.30 0.81
C VAL A 35 -3.60 -9.34 -0.21
N LEU A 36 -4.38 -8.37 -0.67
CA LEU A 36 -3.86 -7.22 -1.41
C LEU A 36 -3.64 -6.05 -0.46
N SER A 37 -2.43 -5.51 -0.42
CA SER A 37 -2.05 -4.54 0.59
C SER A 37 -1.24 -3.37 0.04
N ALA A 38 -1.46 -2.21 0.65
CA ALA A 38 -0.56 -1.07 0.49
C ALA A 38 0.86 -1.42 0.98
N GLY A 39 1.88 -0.87 0.30
CA GLY A 39 3.29 -1.14 0.61
C GLY A 39 3.74 -0.61 1.97
N ALA A 40 3.15 0.48 2.45
CA ALA A 40 3.54 1.10 3.72
C ALA A 40 3.46 0.18 4.95
N VAL A 41 2.56 -0.82 4.95
CA VAL A 41 2.42 -1.80 6.05
C VAL A 41 3.22 -3.08 5.83
N HIS A 42 3.92 -3.23 4.69
CA HIS A 42 4.56 -4.47 4.23
C HIS A 42 5.39 -5.16 5.31
N SER A 43 6.40 -4.49 5.85
CA SER A 43 7.34 -5.07 6.80
C SER A 43 6.65 -5.53 8.09
N THR A 44 5.66 -4.76 8.57
CA THR A 44 4.94 -5.05 9.80
C THR A 44 3.99 -6.23 9.62
N VAL A 45 3.14 -6.22 8.60
CA VAL A 45 2.16 -7.29 8.40
C VAL A 45 2.84 -8.62 8.06
N THR A 46 3.88 -8.62 7.23
CA THR A 46 4.62 -9.84 6.88
C THR A 46 5.22 -10.50 8.13
N ARG A 47 5.94 -9.72 8.94
CA ARG A 47 6.55 -10.22 10.18
C ARG A 47 5.51 -10.71 11.18
N ARG A 48 4.39 -10.01 11.32
CA ARG A 48 3.31 -10.42 12.24
C ARG A 48 2.60 -11.68 11.76
N THR A 49 2.41 -11.82 10.46
CA THR A 49 1.73 -12.97 9.86
C THR A 49 2.46 -14.29 10.09
N GLU A 50 3.78 -14.31 10.24
CA GLU A 50 4.51 -15.53 10.63
C GLU A 50 4.00 -16.11 11.95
N GLY A 51 3.72 -15.25 12.95
CA GLY A 51 3.10 -15.65 14.21
C GLY A 51 1.67 -16.16 14.07
N PHE A 52 0.87 -15.49 13.23
CA PHE A 52 -0.48 -15.93 12.89
C PHE A 52 -0.47 -17.30 12.23
N SER A 53 0.38 -17.51 11.22
CA SER A 53 0.47 -18.80 10.52
C SER A 53 0.91 -19.93 11.44
N LYS A 54 1.85 -19.67 12.35
CA LYS A 54 2.26 -20.68 13.38
C LYS A 54 1.14 -21.04 14.34
N ALA A 55 0.33 -20.06 14.74
CA ALA A 55 -0.76 -20.27 15.71
C ALA A 55 -2.02 -20.92 15.08
N SER A 56 -2.37 -20.53 13.85
CA SER A 56 -3.61 -20.95 13.20
C SER A 56 -3.43 -22.08 12.17
N GLY A 57 -2.21 -22.30 11.69
CA GLY A 57 -1.92 -23.20 10.57
C GLY A 57 -2.24 -22.62 9.20
N HIS A 58 -2.94 -21.48 9.12
CA HIS A 58 -3.28 -20.85 7.85
C HIS A 58 -2.03 -20.22 7.20
N GLN A 59 -1.93 -20.28 5.88
CA GLN A 59 -0.94 -19.57 5.11
C GLN A 59 -1.49 -18.21 4.67
N VAL A 60 -0.63 -17.18 4.55
CA VAL A 60 -1.05 -15.87 4.06
C VAL A 60 -0.14 -15.43 2.93
N GLU A 61 -0.74 -15.18 1.78
CA GLU A 61 -0.08 -14.71 0.57
C GLU A 61 -0.38 -13.23 0.37
N TYR A 62 0.65 -12.41 0.47
CA TYR A 62 0.53 -10.97 0.23
C TYR A 62 0.95 -10.61 -1.18
N ALA A 63 0.21 -9.66 -1.76
CA ALA A 63 0.70 -8.90 -2.88
C ALA A 63 0.59 -7.40 -2.57
N PHE A 64 1.73 -6.73 -2.65
CA PHE A 64 1.87 -5.33 -2.26
C PHE A 64 1.89 -4.40 -3.47
N GLY A 65 1.45 -3.16 -3.26
CA GLY A 65 1.48 -2.09 -4.25
C GLY A 65 1.17 -0.74 -3.63
N THR A 66 1.10 0.31 -4.45
CA THR A 66 0.48 1.56 -4.03
C THR A 66 -1.03 1.36 -3.88
N VAL A 67 -1.71 2.26 -3.16
CA VAL A 67 -3.18 2.22 -3.06
C VAL A 67 -3.82 2.19 -4.45
N GLY A 68 -3.34 3.03 -5.38
CA GLY A 68 -3.82 3.04 -6.76
C GLY A 68 -3.57 1.73 -7.51
N ALA A 69 -2.39 1.12 -7.34
CA ALA A 69 -2.08 -0.16 -7.98
C ALA A 69 -2.97 -1.30 -7.46
N VAL A 70 -3.25 -1.33 -6.15
CA VAL A 70 -4.17 -2.32 -5.57
C VAL A 70 -5.59 -2.12 -6.10
N LEU A 71 -6.08 -0.89 -6.17
CA LEU A 71 -7.40 -0.59 -6.73
C LEU A 71 -7.51 -1.04 -8.19
N ALA A 72 -6.49 -0.77 -9.02
CA ALA A 72 -6.46 -1.23 -10.42
C ALA A 72 -6.51 -2.77 -10.55
N ARG A 73 -5.85 -3.51 -9.65
CA ARG A 73 -5.92 -4.98 -9.62
C ARG A 73 -7.32 -5.49 -9.27
N LEU A 74 -8.00 -4.85 -8.31
CA LEU A 74 -9.39 -5.17 -7.97
C LEU A 74 -10.34 -4.88 -9.15
N GLU A 75 -10.17 -3.75 -9.82
CA GLU A 75 -10.92 -3.39 -11.03
C GLU A 75 -10.68 -4.37 -12.18
N ALA A 76 -9.46 -4.91 -12.31
CA ALA A 76 -9.13 -5.98 -13.26
C ALA A 76 -9.70 -7.35 -12.88
N GLY A 77 -10.45 -7.45 -11.76
CA GLY A 77 -11.16 -8.66 -11.35
C GLY A 77 -10.38 -9.56 -10.39
N GLU A 78 -9.24 -9.11 -9.85
CA GLU A 78 -8.56 -9.87 -8.81
C GLU A 78 -9.41 -9.89 -7.53
N SER A 79 -9.57 -11.09 -6.95
CA SER A 79 -10.45 -11.31 -5.79
C SER A 79 -9.64 -11.87 -4.61
N PRO A 80 -9.08 -11.00 -3.76
CA PRO A 80 -8.44 -11.41 -2.51
C PRO A 80 -9.49 -11.76 -1.43
N ASP A 81 -9.05 -12.33 -0.31
CA ASP A 81 -9.87 -12.52 0.88
C ASP A 81 -9.93 -11.26 1.73
N LEU A 82 -8.83 -10.49 1.75
CA LEU A 82 -8.66 -9.31 2.58
C LEU A 82 -7.88 -8.25 1.83
N ILE A 83 -8.18 -6.98 2.11
CA ILE A 83 -7.41 -5.83 1.63
C ILE A 83 -6.89 -5.01 2.80
N ILE A 84 -5.74 -4.34 2.59
CA ILE A 84 -5.21 -3.33 3.51
C ILE A 84 -4.91 -2.07 2.71
N LEU A 85 -5.76 -1.06 2.87
CA LEU A 85 -5.73 0.19 2.11
C LEU A 85 -6.03 1.39 3.03
N THR A 86 -6.12 2.57 2.44
CA THR A 86 -6.60 3.76 3.18
C THR A 86 -8.11 3.68 3.43
N PRO A 87 -8.63 4.27 4.54
CA PRO A 87 -10.07 4.31 4.83
C PRO A 87 -10.90 4.78 3.63
N ALA A 88 -10.52 5.88 3.00
CA ALA A 88 -11.25 6.43 1.86
C ALA A 88 -11.31 5.48 0.65
N ALA A 89 -10.28 4.66 0.42
CA ALA A 89 -10.29 3.64 -0.63
C ALA A 89 -11.23 2.49 -0.25
N ILE A 90 -11.19 2.05 1.00
CA ILE A 90 -12.06 0.98 1.52
C ILE A 90 -13.53 1.42 1.49
N ASP A 91 -13.84 2.66 1.88
CA ASP A 91 -15.21 3.18 1.89
C ASP A 91 -15.82 3.17 0.48
N ARG A 92 -15.05 3.57 -0.55
CA ARG A 92 -15.50 3.44 -1.96
C ARG A 92 -15.79 1.99 -2.35
N LEU A 93 -14.99 1.03 -1.88
CA LEU A 93 -15.20 -0.39 -2.15
C LEU A 93 -16.39 -0.95 -1.37
N ILE A 94 -16.69 -0.42 -0.17
CA ILE A 94 -17.91 -0.73 0.59
C ILE A 94 -19.14 -0.23 -0.18
N ASP A 95 -19.12 1.00 -0.66
CA ASP A 95 -20.22 1.58 -1.42
C ASP A 95 -20.43 0.86 -2.76
N GLY A 96 -19.36 0.39 -3.38
CA GLY A 96 -19.38 -0.47 -4.57
C GLY A 96 -19.74 -1.94 -4.29
N GLY A 97 -19.99 -2.34 -3.03
CA GLY A 97 -20.38 -3.69 -2.65
C GLY A 97 -19.26 -4.74 -2.71
N SER A 98 -18.00 -4.33 -2.90
CA SER A 98 -16.85 -5.24 -2.98
C SER A 98 -16.29 -5.61 -1.61
N VAL A 99 -16.50 -4.77 -0.61
CA VAL A 99 -16.06 -4.95 0.78
C VAL A 99 -17.25 -5.10 1.71
N VAL A 100 -17.14 -5.98 2.69
CA VAL A 100 -18.18 -6.21 3.69
C VAL A 100 -18.32 -4.97 4.59
N ARG A 101 -19.52 -4.39 4.62
CA ARG A 101 -19.83 -3.24 5.47
C ARG A 101 -19.59 -3.58 6.96
N GLY A 102 -18.91 -2.69 7.67
CA GLY A 102 -18.58 -2.87 9.10
C GLY A 102 -17.37 -3.79 9.34
N SER A 103 -16.67 -4.27 8.30
CA SER A 103 -15.47 -5.09 8.46
C SER A 103 -14.17 -4.29 8.49
N ARG A 104 -14.22 -2.96 8.23
CA ARG A 104 -13.02 -2.11 8.25
C ARG A 104 -12.53 -1.93 9.68
N VAL A 105 -11.24 -2.14 9.88
CA VAL A 105 -10.55 -1.92 11.14
C VAL A 105 -9.24 -1.19 10.86
N ASP A 106 -9.00 -0.09 11.55
CA ASP A 106 -7.80 0.72 11.39
C ASP A 106 -6.62 0.04 12.10
N LEU A 107 -5.48 -0.05 11.40
CA LEU A 107 -4.27 -0.70 11.91
C LEU A 107 -3.27 0.29 12.50
N GLY A 108 -3.24 1.51 11.98
CA GLY A 108 -2.36 2.57 12.42
C GLY A 108 -2.22 3.67 11.39
N THR A 109 -1.68 4.79 11.83
CA THR A 109 -1.47 6.00 11.02
C THR A 109 0.02 6.30 10.89
N VAL A 110 0.51 6.55 9.69
CA VAL A 110 1.92 6.87 9.45
C VAL A 110 2.06 8.16 8.65
N GLY A 111 3.03 8.98 9.04
CA GLY A 111 3.37 10.21 8.34
C GLY A 111 4.47 10.01 7.30
N ALA A 112 4.62 11.00 6.42
CA ALA A 112 5.77 11.08 5.53
C ALA A 112 7.03 11.54 6.30
N GLY A 113 8.18 11.03 5.85
CA GLY A 113 9.49 11.40 6.36
C GLY A 113 10.47 11.71 5.23
N LEU A 114 11.53 12.43 5.57
CA LEU A 114 12.67 12.64 4.72
C LEU A 114 13.76 11.65 5.09
N ALA A 115 14.30 10.96 4.09
CA ALA A 115 15.40 10.03 4.22
C ALA A 115 16.65 10.55 3.52
N VAL A 116 17.79 10.16 4.05
CA VAL A 116 19.11 10.30 3.43
C VAL A 116 19.75 8.93 3.29
N ARG A 117 20.78 8.79 2.46
CA ARG A 117 21.60 7.58 2.41
C ARG A 117 22.28 7.36 3.77
N HIS A 118 22.46 6.11 4.14
CA HIS A 118 23.15 5.74 5.38
C HIS A 118 24.50 6.47 5.50
N GLY A 119 24.74 7.12 6.66
CA GLY A 119 25.95 7.88 6.93
C GLY A 119 26.02 9.25 6.26
N ALA A 120 25.04 9.66 5.46
CA ALA A 120 25.01 11.03 4.90
C ALA A 120 24.55 12.05 5.94
N PRO A 121 25.00 13.32 5.86
CA PRO A 121 24.51 14.37 6.75
C PRO A 121 22.98 14.50 6.69
N LYS A 122 22.35 14.58 7.86
CA LYS A 122 20.91 14.81 7.97
C LYS A 122 20.62 16.29 7.88
N PRO A 123 19.86 16.75 6.87
CA PRO A 123 19.51 18.16 6.76
C PRO A 123 18.51 18.57 7.85
N ASP A 124 18.50 19.86 8.18
CA ASP A 124 17.48 20.42 9.06
C ASP A 124 16.13 20.51 8.33
N ILE A 125 15.12 19.89 8.90
CA ILE A 125 13.73 19.93 8.43
C ILE A 125 12.74 20.25 9.57
N GLY A 126 13.24 20.80 10.68
CA GLY A 126 12.46 21.05 11.89
C GLY A 126 11.41 22.16 11.78
N SER A 127 11.42 22.94 10.70
CA SER A 127 10.44 24.00 10.42
C SER A 127 10.05 24.01 8.95
N LEU A 128 8.94 24.69 8.61
CA LEU A 128 8.53 24.93 7.22
C LEU A 128 9.64 25.56 6.38
N ALA A 129 10.31 26.57 6.95
CA ALA A 129 11.38 27.29 6.27
C ALA A 129 12.60 26.40 6.02
N ALA A 130 13.03 25.63 7.04
CA ALA A 130 14.14 24.70 6.95
C ALA A 130 13.85 23.58 5.94
N PHE A 131 12.67 22.97 6.01
CA PHE A 131 12.25 21.95 5.04
C PHE A 131 12.23 22.50 3.61
N ARG A 132 11.61 23.67 3.41
CA ARG A 132 11.59 24.33 2.09
C ARG A 132 13.00 24.58 1.57
N GLN A 133 13.90 25.07 2.41
CA GLN A 133 15.29 25.33 2.02
C GLN A 133 16.02 24.03 1.68
N THR A 134 15.91 23.00 2.52
CA THR A 134 16.45 21.65 2.25
C THR A 134 16.00 21.11 0.89
N MET A 135 14.68 21.22 0.58
CA MET A 135 14.15 20.80 -0.70
C MET A 135 14.74 21.57 -1.88
N LEU A 136 14.98 22.88 -1.71
CA LEU A 136 15.56 23.73 -2.76
C LEU A 136 17.06 23.45 -2.97
N ASP A 137 17.81 23.19 -1.92
CA ASP A 137 19.26 22.99 -1.95
C ASP A 137 19.66 21.59 -2.42
N ALA A 138 18.83 20.57 -2.16
CA ALA A 138 19.08 19.22 -2.62
C ALA A 138 19.26 19.19 -4.14
N LYS A 139 20.26 18.45 -4.63
CA LYS A 139 20.53 18.27 -6.07
C LYS A 139 19.46 17.43 -6.77
N SER A 140 18.92 16.47 -6.07
CA SER A 140 17.86 15.58 -6.56
C SER A 140 17.00 15.07 -5.42
N VAL A 141 15.71 14.85 -5.70
CA VAL A 141 14.70 14.43 -4.72
C VAL A 141 13.96 13.21 -5.25
N ALA A 142 14.11 12.06 -4.60
CA ALA A 142 13.33 10.87 -4.94
C ALA A 142 12.00 10.87 -4.20
N TYR A 143 10.91 10.57 -4.91
CA TYR A 143 9.58 10.42 -4.31
C TYR A 143 8.65 9.56 -5.16
N GLY A 144 7.59 9.04 -4.53
CA GLY A 144 6.61 8.21 -5.21
C GLY A 144 5.85 8.97 -6.29
N ASP A 145 5.66 8.35 -7.45
CA ASP A 145 4.91 8.93 -8.57
C ASP A 145 3.43 9.12 -8.18
N PRO A 146 2.91 10.36 -8.08
CA PRO A 146 1.52 10.61 -7.75
C PRO A 146 0.54 9.96 -8.74
N SER A 147 0.92 9.84 -10.01
CA SER A 147 0.10 9.24 -11.07
C SER A 147 -0.10 7.73 -10.88
N LYS A 148 0.76 7.09 -10.09
CA LYS A 148 0.66 5.67 -9.73
C LYS A 148 -0.08 5.43 -8.41
N GLY A 149 -0.69 6.48 -7.83
CA GLY A 149 -1.46 6.37 -6.59
C GLY A 149 -0.59 6.10 -5.35
N ALA A 150 0.66 6.56 -5.36
CA ALA A 150 1.52 6.55 -4.18
C ALA A 150 1.05 7.61 -3.19
N SER A 151 0.55 7.21 -2.01
CA SER A 151 -0.05 8.12 -1.02
C SER A 151 0.92 9.23 -0.59
N SER A 152 2.19 8.89 -0.30
CA SER A 152 3.24 9.86 0.05
C SER A 152 3.56 10.80 -1.11
N GLY A 153 3.55 10.31 -2.36
CA GLY A 153 3.79 11.12 -3.55
C GLY A 153 2.66 12.12 -3.82
N ILE A 154 1.40 11.67 -3.69
CA ILE A 154 0.22 12.55 -3.80
C ILE A 154 0.25 13.64 -2.72
N HIS A 155 0.63 13.26 -1.50
CA HIS A 155 0.76 14.21 -0.41
C HIS A 155 1.89 15.21 -0.68
N LEU A 156 3.08 14.73 -1.07
CA LEU A 156 4.22 15.60 -1.37
C LEU A 156 3.91 16.59 -2.49
N ALA A 157 3.21 16.19 -3.55
CA ALA A 157 2.82 17.10 -4.62
C ALA A 157 2.03 18.30 -4.08
N LYS A 158 1.07 18.08 -3.19
CA LYS A 158 0.30 19.14 -2.52
C LYS A 158 1.20 20.04 -1.64
N VAL A 159 2.13 19.44 -0.91
CA VAL A 159 3.11 20.16 -0.08
C VAL A 159 3.98 21.07 -0.94
N LEU A 160 4.48 20.59 -2.09
CA LEU A 160 5.31 21.36 -2.99
C LEU A 160 4.55 22.55 -3.60
N GLU A 161 3.28 22.37 -3.95
CA GLU A 161 2.39 23.45 -4.39
C GLU A 161 2.16 24.48 -3.28
N GLN A 162 1.84 24.02 -2.06
CA GLN A 162 1.64 24.87 -0.89
C GLN A 162 2.88 25.73 -0.58
N LEU A 163 4.07 25.18 -0.74
CA LEU A 163 5.33 25.87 -0.51
C LEU A 163 5.81 26.73 -1.70
N GLY A 164 5.11 26.67 -2.84
CA GLY A 164 5.46 27.42 -4.06
C GLY A 164 6.79 26.96 -4.68
N ILE A 165 7.14 25.68 -4.58
CA ILE A 165 8.39 25.12 -5.10
C ILE A 165 8.19 23.93 -6.05
N ALA A 166 6.96 23.63 -6.45
CA ALA A 166 6.62 22.45 -7.24
C ALA A 166 7.47 22.35 -8.53
N ASP A 167 7.53 23.41 -9.34
CA ASP A 167 8.27 23.40 -10.62
C ASP A 167 9.76 23.12 -10.41
N ARG A 168 10.35 23.73 -9.36
CA ARG A 168 11.78 23.56 -9.04
C ARG A 168 12.09 22.14 -8.61
N ILE A 169 11.22 21.52 -7.83
CA ILE A 169 11.43 20.16 -7.35
C ILE A 169 11.11 19.15 -8.46
N ASN A 170 10.06 19.34 -9.24
CA ASN A 170 9.74 18.49 -10.38
C ASN A 170 10.87 18.46 -11.41
N GLY A 171 11.58 19.57 -11.63
CA GLY A 171 12.72 19.65 -12.53
C GLY A 171 13.95 18.84 -12.09
N LYS A 172 14.01 18.38 -10.84
CA LYS A 172 15.06 17.51 -10.28
C LYS A 172 14.52 16.27 -9.56
N GLY A 173 13.24 15.97 -9.79
CA GLY A 173 12.52 14.86 -9.18
C GLY A 173 12.90 13.51 -9.79
N VAL A 174 13.17 12.55 -8.94
CA VAL A 174 13.41 11.15 -9.29
C VAL A 174 12.16 10.36 -8.90
N LEU A 175 11.20 10.31 -9.83
CA LEU A 175 9.91 9.64 -9.60
C LEU A 175 10.06 8.12 -9.59
N ARG A 176 9.43 7.45 -8.63
CA ARG A 176 9.45 6.00 -8.47
C ARG A 176 8.04 5.43 -8.26
N PRO A 177 7.81 4.18 -8.68
CA PRO A 177 6.46 3.59 -8.63
C PRO A 177 5.96 3.28 -7.21
N SER A 178 6.84 3.22 -6.20
CA SER A 178 6.51 2.91 -4.80
C SER A 178 7.50 3.54 -3.84
N GLY A 179 7.16 3.58 -2.55
CA GLY A 179 8.07 4.11 -1.52
C GLY A 179 9.32 3.26 -1.35
N PHE A 180 9.23 1.94 -1.45
CA PHE A 180 10.44 1.07 -1.45
C PHE A 180 11.35 1.37 -2.64
N ALA A 181 10.81 1.56 -3.84
CA ALA A 181 11.60 1.95 -5.01
C ALA A 181 12.23 3.36 -4.86
N VAL A 182 11.60 4.26 -4.09
CA VAL A 182 12.21 5.54 -3.68
C VAL A 182 13.44 5.29 -2.81
N MET A 183 13.34 4.38 -1.83
CA MET A 183 14.45 4.05 -0.93
C MET A 183 15.59 3.32 -1.67
N GLU A 184 15.28 2.43 -2.59
CA GLU A 184 16.27 1.77 -3.46
C GLU A 184 17.05 2.81 -4.29
N ALA A 185 16.37 3.77 -4.91
CA ALA A 185 17.01 4.84 -5.68
C ALA A 185 17.91 5.71 -4.79
N LEU A 186 17.47 6.01 -3.57
CA LEU A 186 18.26 6.76 -2.60
C LEU A 186 19.49 5.99 -2.15
N ALA A 187 19.35 4.71 -1.77
CA ALA A 187 20.45 3.84 -1.38
C ALA A 187 21.47 3.66 -2.52
N GLY A 188 21.00 3.52 -3.75
CA GLY A 188 21.80 3.42 -4.96
C GLY A 188 22.49 4.72 -5.40
N GLY A 189 22.17 5.87 -4.76
CA GLY A 189 22.79 7.16 -5.07
C GLY A 189 22.19 7.89 -6.27
N GLU A 190 21.03 7.47 -6.76
CA GLU A 190 20.30 8.16 -7.84
C GLU A 190 19.65 9.46 -7.36
N ALA A 191 19.45 9.61 -6.05
CA ALA A 191 18.95 10.82 -5.43
C ALA A 191 19.75 11.19 -4.18
N GLU A 192 19.74 12.47 -3.83
CA GLU A 192 20.41 12.99 -2.62
C GLU A 192 19.53 12.82 -1.39
N ILE A 193 18.24 13.11 -1.53
CA ILE A 193 17.23 12.90 -0.50
C ILE A 193 16.03 12.14 -1.06
N GLY A 194 15.30 11.46 -0.17
CA GLY A 194 14.09 10.73 -0.54
C GLY A 194 12.94 11.04 0.42
N ILE A 195 11.72 11.07 -0.10
CA ILE A 195 10.52 11.29 0.70
C ILE A 195 9.51 10.17 0.43
N THR A 196 9.15 9.46 1.50
CA THR A 196 8.10 8.44 1.49
C THR A 196 7.51 8.25 2.88
N GLN A 197 6.68 7.23 3.10
CA GLN A 197 6.17 6.88 4.42
C GLN A 197 7.30 6.45 5.35
N ILE A 198 7.26 6.89 6.60
CA ILE A 198 8.30 6.58 7.60
C ILE A 198 8.51 5.08 7.74
N SER A 199 7.44 4.30 7.69
CA SER A 199 7.49 2.84 7.78
C SER A 199 8.31 2.18 6.66
N GLU A 200 8.28 2.75 5.46
CA GLU A 200 9.07 2.28 4.32
C GLU A 200 10.55 2.66 4.49
N ILE A 201 10.84 3.85 5.02
CA ILE A 201 12.21 4.29 5.33
C ILE A 201 12.83 3.36 6.39
N LEU A 202 12.13 3.14 7.50
CA LEU A 202 12.62 2.31 8.62
C LEU A 202 12.80 0.83 8.24
N ALA A 203 12.11 0.37 7.19
CA ALA A 203 12.19 -0.99 6.69
C ALA A 203 13.25 -1.19 5.59
N SER A 204 13.88 -0.12 5.12
CA SER A 204 14.81 -0.17 3.99
C SER A 204 16.26 -0.10 4.46
N GLU A 205 17.10 -0.93 3.85
CA GLU A 205 18.55 -0.92 4.10
C GLU A 205 19.25 0.19 3.29
N GLY A 206 20.40 0.63 3.76
CA GLY A 206 21.23 1.62 3.06
C GLY A 206 20.70 3.07 3.12
N VAL A 207 19.63 3.32 3.86
CA VAL A 207 19.05 4.65 4.08
C VAL A 207 18.80 4.91 5.56
N GLU A 208 18.65 6.18 5.92
CA GLU A 208 18.30 6.60 7.28
C GLU A 208 17.21 7.66 7.26
N LEU A 209 16.31 7.59 8.22
CA LEU A 209 15.36 8.65 8.48
C LEU A 209 16.09 9.90 8.99
N ALA A 210 16.03 10.98 8.25
CA ALA A 210 16.51 12.28 8.70
C ALA A 210 15.51 12.91 9.68
N GLY A 211 14.23 12.80 9.40
CA GLY A 211 13.16 13.28 10.28
C GLY A 211 11.77 13.12 9.68
N ARG A 212 10.75 13.28 10.53
CA ARG A 212 9.36 13.45 10.11
C ARG A 212 9.21 14.81 9.43
N LEU A 213 8.34 14.96 8.45
CA LEU A 213 8.02 16.28 7.91
C LEU A 213 7.48 17.20 9.02
N PRO A 214 7.68 18.53 8.90
CA PRO A 214 7.13 19.51 9.84
C PRO A 214 5.64 19.27 10.10
N MET A 215 5.18 19.60 11.29
CA MET A 215 3.81 19.26 11.73
C MET A 215 2.73 19.74 10.74
N GLU A 216 2.91 20.92 10.19
CA GLU A 216 2.00 21.56 9.24
C GLU A 216 2.00 20.86 7.87
N LEU A 217 3.03 20.06 7.60
CA LEU A 217 3.22 19.31 6.35
C LEU A 217 3.10 17.79 6.55
N ARG A 218 2.78 17.32 7.75
CA ARG A 218 2.63 15.89 8.02
C ARG A 218 1.42 15.35 7.26
N GLY A 219 1.67 14.59 6.23
CA GLY A 219 0.61 13.80 5.57
C GLY A 219 0.38 12.51 6.32
N ASN A 220 -0.45 12.54 7.32
CA ASN A 220 -0.82 11.31 8.03
C ASN A 220 -1.71 10.44 7.16
N THR A 221 -1.30 9.20 6.94
CA THR A 221 -2.05 8.20 6.19
C THR A 221 -2.41 7.06 7.12
N THR A 222 -3.70 6.87 7.38
CA THR A 222 -4.22 5.70 8.08
C THR A 222 -4.30 4.52 7.11
N TYR A 223 -3.92 3.33 7.56
CA TYR A 223 -4.12 2.09 6.86
C TYR A 223 -5.05 1.19 7.65
N SER A 224 -6.03 0.63 6.94
CA SER A 224 -7.10 -0.18 7.51
C SER A 224 -7.18 -1.52 6.80
N ALA A 225 -7.50 -2.57 7.54
CA ALA A 225 -7.83 -3.88 6.99
C ALA A 225 -9.35 -4.01 6.77
N ALA A 226 -9.76 -4.74 5.73
CA ALA A 226 -11.18 -5.00 5.48
C ALA A 226 -11.40 -6.32 4.75
N LEU A 227 -12.53 -6.98 5.05
CA LEU A 227 -12.93 -8.26 4.47
C LEU A 227 -13.61 -8.05 3.11
N MET A 228 -13.20 -8.83 2.12
CA MET A 228 -13.87 -8.82 0.80
C MET A 228 -15.17 -9.61 0.83
N THR A 229 -16.21 -9.11 0.10
CA THR A 229 -17.51 -9.81 0.01
C THR A 229 -17.42 -11.17 -0.68
N LYS A 230 -16.43 -11.36 -1.57
CA LYS A 230 -16.16 -12.60 -2.29
C LYS A 230 -15.00 -13.41 -1.71
N ALA A 231 -14.62 -13.14 -0.44
CA ALA A 231 -13.57 -13.90 0.23
C ALA A 231 -13.87 -15.42 0.16
N ALA A 232 -12.86 -16.20 -0.22
CA ALA A 232 -12.97 -17.66 -0.26
C ALA A 232 -12.91 -18.26 1.15
N ALA A 233 -12.18 -17.59 2.08
CA ALA A 233 -11.99 -18.01 3.46
C ALA A 233 -12.32 -16.87 4.45
N PRO A 234 -13.60 -16.46 4.56
CA PRO A 234 -13.98 -15.26 5.33
C PRO A 234 -13.67 -15.38 6.83
N GLU A 235 -13.80 -16.55 7.44
CA GLU A 235 -13.52 -16.74 8.87
C GLU A 235 -12.01 -16.64 9.18
N ALA A 236 -11.18 -17.24 8.35
CA ALA A 236 -9.72 -17.10 8.48
C ALA A 236 -9.26 -15.66 8.22
N ALA A 237 -9.90 -14.94 7.29
CA ALA A 237 -9.63 -13.52 7.04
C ALA A 237 -10.02 -12.64 8.24
N LYS A 238 -11.18 -12.89 8.88
CA LYS A 238 -11.58 -12.22 10.12
C LYS A 238 -10.59 -12.50 11.26
N ALA A 239 -10.14 -13.75 11.39
CA ALA A 239 -9.14 -14.13 12.39
C ALA A 239 -7.80 -13.39 12.16
N LEU A 240 -7.37 -13.20 10.90
CA LEU A 240 -6.18 -12.40 10.59
C LEU A 240 -6.38 -10.93 10.95
N ILE A 241 -7.54 -10.32 10.64
CA ILE A 241 -7.85 -8.94 11.06
C ILE A 241 -7.74 -8.82 12.58
N ALA A 242 -8.40 -9.70 13.33
CA ALA A 242 -8.35 -9.69 14.79
C ALA A 242 -6.92 -9.87 15.31
N TYR A 243 -6.09 -10.69 14.67
CA TYR A 243 -4.69 -10.86 15.03
C TYR A 243 -3.85 -9.61 14.80
N LEU A 244 -4.09 -8.90 13.70
CA LEU A 244 -3.39 -7.65 13.35
C LEU A 244 -3.78 -6.47 14.27
N THR A 245 -4.85 -6.59 15.05
CA THR A 245 -5.29 -5.58 16.02
C THR A 245 -4.95 -5.93 17.47
N THR A 246 -4.26 -7.05 17.73
CA THR A 246 -3.80 -7.39 19.08
C THR A 246 -2.80 -6.36 19.63
N PRO A 247 -2.68 -6.19 20.95
CA PRO A 247 -1.68 -5.28 21.54
C PRO A 247 -0.26 -5.54 21.04
N ALA A 248 0.09 -6.81 20.83
CA ALA A 248 1.40 -7.20 20.30
C ALA A 248 1.57 -6.78 18.81
N ALA A 249 0.51 -6.75 18.03
CA ALA A 249 0.55 -6.21 16.66
C ALA A 249 0.63 -4.68 16.68
N GLN A 250 -0.13 -4.02 17.54
CA GLN A 250 -0.06 -2.56 17.70
C GLN A 250 1.34 -2.10 18.11
N ALA A 251 1.99 -2.78 19.05
CA ALA A 251 3.39 -2.51 19.42
C ALA A 251 4.35 -2.65 18.22
N ALA A 252 4.11 -3.63 17.32
CA ALA A 252 4.91 -3.81 16.12
C ALA A 252 4.67 -2.69 15.08
N PHE A 253 3.43 -2.21 14.93
CA PHE A 253 3.12 -1.04 14.11
C PHE A 253 3.80 0.22 14.66
N THR A 254 3.74 0.45 15.98
CA THR A 254 4.41 1.59 16.62
C THR A 254 5.92 1.54 16.40
N ALA A 255 6.56 0.38 16.57
CA ALA A 255 7.99 0.20 16.31
C ALA A 255 8.35 0.45 14.82
N ALA A 256 7.42 0.24 13.90
CA ALA A 256 7.58 0.55 12.48
C ALA A 256 7.24 2.02 12.12
N GLY A 257 7.01 2.89 13.10
CA GLY A 257 6.78 4.33 12.89
C GLY A 257 5.32 4.72 12.70
N PHE A 258 4.37 3.81 12.96
CA PHE A 258 2.95 4.13 12.98
C PHE A 258 2.55 4.69 14.34
N ASP A 259 1.71 5.69 14.32
CA ASP A 259 0.93 6.08 15.49
C ASP A 259 -0.26 5.11 15.62
N PRO A 260 -0.67 4.72 16.85
CA PRO A 260 -1.82 3.84 17.04
C PRO A 260 -3.08 4.45 16.42
N PRO A 261 -4.08 3.62 16.05
CA PRO A 261 -5.40 4.16 15.72
C PRO A 261 -5.88 5.01 16.89
N ASP A 262 -6.50 6.17 16.59
CA ASP A 262 -7.09 7.01 17.63
C ASP A 262 -8.06 6.14 18.43
N GLY A 263 -7.73 5.90 19.69
CA GLY A 263 -8.59 5.15 20.60
C GLY A 263 -9.84 5.99 20.88
N GLU A 264 -11.00 5.37 20.72
CA GLU A 264 -12.22 5.83 21.36
C GLU A 264 -12.06 5.90 22.89
#